data_1fbf598db21f033e669f38acc817f808
#
_entry.id   1fbf598db21f033e669f38acc817f808
#
_cell.length_a   1.000
_cell.length_b   1.000
_cell.length_c   1.000
_cell.angle_alpha   90.00
_cell.angle_beta   90.00
_cell.angle_gamma   90.00
#
_symmetry.space_group_name_H-M   'P 1'
#
loop_
_entity.id
_entity.type
_entity.pdbx_description
1 polymer ?
#
loop_
_entity_poly.entity_id
_entity_poly.type
_entity_poly.pdbx_seq_one_letter_code
_entity_poly.pdbx_strand_id
1 'polypeptide(L)'
;REYIHKVAVNTTVSNIPEGFVEVIGTTITGSESWTPSSSVFISGRSITIPDMYVCDHEVTQAEYEKYCKYGSESPSSSYGDGDNYPAYYVNWYDAIVYCNLRSIAEDLTPAYKIGEETDPAKWSGIVGDSANGYCGPSDNNSTWNALTYDKEADGYRLPTEAEWEYIAREAGTSTTTYSGSDTID
;
A
#
# COMPACT_ATOMS: atom_id res chain seq x y z
N ARG A 1 15.79 2.89 -0.70
CA ARG A 1 14.67 3.45 -1.48
C ARG A 1 13.41 2.76 -1.00
N GLU A 2 12.41 3.54 -0.62
CA GLU A 2 11.08 3.02 -0.32
C GLU A 2 10.19 3.22 -1.55
N TYR A 3 9.44 2.18 -1.89
CA TYR A 3 8.48 2.19 -2.99
C TYR A 3 7.10 1.92 -2.43
N ILE A 4 6.06 2.47 -3.04
CA ILE A 4 4.71 1.98 -2.81
C ILE A 4 4.56 0.70 -3.64
N HIS A 5 4.93 -0.44 -3.07
CA HIS A 5 4.97 -1.70 -3.80
C HIS A 5 3.57 -2.19 -4.20
N LYS A 6 2.62 -2.06 -3.30
CA LYS A 6 1.25 -2.54 -3.53
C LYS A 6 0.23 -1.67 -2.78
N VAL A 7 -0.92 -1.55 -3.36
CA VAL A 7 -2.10 -0.95 -2.74
C VAL A 7 -3.20 -1.99 -2.74
N ALA A 8 -3.89 -2.14 -1.64
CA ALA A 8 -5.00 -3.05 -1.49
C ALA A 8 -6.31 -2.29 -1.23
N VAL A 9 -7.42 -2.90 -1.59
CA VAL A 9 -8.77 -2.42 -1.33
C VAL A 9 -9.66 -3.63 -0.99
N ASN A 10 -10.63 -3.45 -0.13
CA ASN A 10 -11.53 -4.54 0.23
C ASN A 10 -12.45 -4.91 -0.94
N THR A 11 -12.87 -6.18 -1.01
CA THR A 11 -13.75 -6.71 -2.09
C THR A 11 -15.20 -6.21 -2.01
N THR A 12 -15.52 -5.28 -1.12
CA THR A 12 -16.85 -4.65 -1.04
C THR A 12 -17.14 -3.68 -2.17
N VAL A 13 -16.12 -3.26 -2.93
CA VAL A 13 -16.32 -2.46 -4.16
C VAL A 13 -17.02 -3.30 -5.22
N SER A 14 -17.94 -2.67 -5.95
CA SER A 14 -18.82 -3.36 -6.91
C SER A 14 -18.10 -3.86 -8.18
N ASN A 15 -16.92 -3.32 -8.49
CA ASN A 15 -16.11 -3.69 -9.63
C ASN A 15 -14.64 -3.74 -9.22
N ILE A 16 -13.87 -4.68 -9.79
CA ILE A 16 -12.42 -4.72 -9.61
C ILE A 16 -11.84 -3.44 -10.22
N PRO A 17 -11.08 -2.64 -9.47
CA PRO A 17 -10.42 -1.45 -10.03
C PRO A 17 -9.47 -1.83 -11.16
N GLU A 18 -9.33 -0.96 -12.15
CA GLU A 18 -8.35 -1.16 -13.23
C GLU A 18 -6.94 -1.30 -12.66
N GLY A 19 -6.17 -2.27 -13.15
CA GLY A 19 -4.82 -2.59 -12.65
C GLY A 19 -4.81 -3.36 -11.32
N PHE A 20 -5.96 -3.95 -10.91
CA PHE A 20 -6.06 -4.77 -9.70
C PHE A 20 -6.45 -6.20 -10.04
N VAL A 21 -6.01 -7.12 -9.19
CA VAL A 21 -6.38 -8.54 -9.22
C VAL A 21 -7.04 -8.94 -7.91
N GLU A 22 -7.97 -9.86 -7.99
CA GLU A 22 -8.59 -10.44 -6.81
C GLU A 22 -7.66 -11.45 -6.15
N VAL A 23 -7.49 -11.31 -4.83
CA VAL A 23 -6.77 -12.25 -3.98
C VAL A 23 -7.75 -12.81 -2.97
N ILE A 24 -8.01 -14.09 -3.06
CA ILE A 24 -8.87 -14.80 -2.10
C ILE A 24 -8.08 -15.03 -0.83
N GLY A 25 -8.63 -14.57 0.26
CA GLY A 25 -8.02 -14.71 1.58
C GLY A 25 -8.15 -16.11 2.17
N THR A 26 -7.45 -16.33 3.28
CA THR A 26 -7.49 -17.60 3.99
C THR A 26 -7.01 -17.41 5.44
N THR A 27 -7.19 -18.43 6.27
CA THR A 27 -6.55 -18.49 7.59
C THR A 27 -5.27 -19.29 7.50
N ILE A 28 -4.17 -18.67 7.91
CA ILE A 28 -2.81 -19.22 7.88
C ILE A 28 -2.40 -19.56 9.31
N THR A 29 -1.86 -20.76 9.52
CA THR A 29 -1.47 -21.27 10.84
C THR A 29 0.05 -21.26 11.07
N GLY A 30 0.82 -20.90 10.03
CA GLY A 30 2.29 -20.94 10.04
C GLY A 30 2.86 -22.35 9.93
N SER A 31 2.01 -23.34 9.58
CA SER A 31 2.41 -24.75 9.40
C SER A 31 2.30 -25.20 7.95
N GLU A 32 1.85 -24.33 7.09
CA GLU A 32 1.70 -24.57 5.65
C GLU A 32 3.10 -24.68 4.99
N SER A 33 3.23 -25.53 3.99
CA SER A 33 4.53 -25.82 3.35
C SER A 33 5.16 -24.63 2.64
N TRP A 34 4.37 -23.64 2.29
CA TRP A 34 4.81 -22.43 1.62
C TRP A 34 5.19 -21.30 2.60
N THR A 35 4.82 -21.41 3.88
CA THR A 35 5.17 -20.37 4.86
C THR A 35 6.67 -20.34 5.10
N PRO A 36 7.31 -19.16 5.11
CA PRO A 36 8.74 -19.06 5.40
C PRO A 36 9.04 -19.50 6.83
N SER A 37 10.23 -20.04 7.05
CA SER A 37 10.68 -20.58 8.34
C SER A 37 10.88 -19.52 9.44
N SER A 38 10.91 -18.26 9.06
CA SER A 38 11.06 -17.13 9.98
C SER A 38 10.12 -16.02 9.55
N SER A 39 9.50 -15.37 10.47
CA SER A 39 8.88 -14.07 10.40
C SER A 39 7.38 -13.99 10.64
N VAL A 40 6.59 -13.68 9.64
CA VAL A 40 5.20 -13.21 9.75
C VAL A 40 4.27 -14.31 10.22
N PHE A 41 4.47 -15.52 9.70
CA PHE A 41 3.62 -16.67 9.99
C PHE A 41 4.29 -17.58 11.03
N ILE A 42 3.92 -17.41 12.28
CA ILE A 42 4.48 -18.17 13.39
C ILE A 42 3.64 -19.43 13.60
N SER A 43 4.29 -20.60 13.56
CA SER A 43 3.62 -21.88 13.80
C SER A 43 2.83 -21.88 15.11
N GLY A 44 1.59 -22.30 15.04
CA GLY A 44 0.65 -22.30 16.15
C GLY A 44 -0.07 -20.97 16.42
N ARG A 45 0.16 -19.94 15.59
CA ARG A 45 -0.61 -18.69 15.58
C ARG A 45 -1.39 -18.58 14.29
N SER A 46 -2.71 -18.37 14.41
CA SER A 46 -3.56 -18.17 13.24
C SER A 46 -3.64 -16.69 12.88
N ILE A 47 -3.47 -16.40 11.58
CA ILE A 47 -3.70 -15.08 10.98
C ILE A 47 -4.74 -15.27 9.88
N THR A 48 -5.78 -14.45 9.87
CA THR A 48 -6.76 -14.43 8.79
C THR A 48 -6.42 -13.31 7.81
N ILE A 49 -6.16 -13.68 6.57
CA ILE A 49 -6.02 -12.77 5.44
C ILE A 49 -7.42 -12.61 4.84
N PRO A 50 -7.95 -11.39 4.71
CA PRO A 50 -9.24 -11.17 4.08
C PRO A 50 -9.15 -11.33 2.56
N ASP A 51 -10.31 -11.50 1.90
CA ASP A 51 -10.41 -11.29 0.47
C ASP A 51 -10.11 -9.82 0.16
N MET A 52 -9.34 -9.56 -0.90
CA MET A 52 -8.94 -8.20 -1.27
C MET A 52 -8.65 -8.09 -2.76
N TYR A 53 -8.72 -6.87 -3.27
CA TYR A 53 -8.13 -6.52 -4.56
C TYR A 53 -6.75 -5.93 -4.32
N VAL A 54 -5.77 -6.36 -5.09
CA VAL A 54 -4.38 -5.95 -4.97
C VAL A 54 -3.91 -5.41 -6.31
N CYS A 55 -3.24 -4.26 -6.29
CA CYS A 55 -2.63 -3.71 -7.50
C CYS A 55 -1.65 -4.74 -8.09
N ASP A 56 -1.74 -4.99 -9.39
CA ASP A 56 -0.92 -5.99 -10.08
C ASP A 56 0.50 -5.47 -10.40
N HIS A 57 0.73 -4.17 -10.18
CA HIS A 57 2.00 -3.48 -10.38
C HIS A 57 2.33 -2.56 -9.19
N GLU A 58 3.54 -2.04 -9.13
CA GLU A 58 3.93 -0.96 -8.22
C GLU A 58 3.26 0.34 -8.66
N VAL A 59 2.79 1.16 -7.70
CA VAL A 59 2.20 2.46 -8.02
C VAL A 59 3.16 3.26 -8.91
N THR A 60 2.72 3.63 -10.10
CA THR A 60 3.54 4.37 -11.06
C THR A 60 3.65 5.85 -10.70
N GLN A 61 4.64 6.54 -11.30
CA GLN A 61 4.81 7.97 -11.11
C GLN A 61 3.57 8.75 -11.57
N ALA A 62 2.98 8.38 -12.71
CA ALA A 62 1.75 9.02 -13.19
C ALA A 62 0.56 8.80 -12.26
N GLU A 63 0.40 7.61 -11.68
CA GLU A 63 -0.66 7.35 -10.71
C GLU A 63 -0.46 8.14 -9.42
N TYR A 64 0.78 8.19 -8.92
CA TYR A 64 1.12 8.94 -7.72
C TYR A 64 0.90 10.45 -7.89
N GLU A 65 1.40 11.02 -8.98
CA GLU A 65 1.34 12.45 -9.27
C GLU A 65 -0.08 12.95 -9.55
N LYS A 66 -1.01 12.06 -9.83
CA LYS A 66 -2.43 12.42 -9.98
C LYS A 66 -3.04 13.00 -8.69
N TYR A 67 -2.53 12.60 -7.54
CA TYR A 67 -3.05 13.00 -6.22
C TYR A 67 -1.99 13.64 -5.33
N CYS A 68 -0.75 13.26 -5.51
CA CYS A 68 0.36 13.59 -4.62
C CYS A 68 1.47 14.32 -5.37
N LYS A 69 2.38 14.88 -4.60
CA LYS A 69 3.65 15.40 -5.08
C LYS A 69 4.79 14.77 -4.32
N TYR A 70 5.97 14.83 -4.90
CA TYR A 70 7.19 14.48 -4.21
C TYR A 70 7.61 15.55 -3.21
N GLY A 71 8.30 15.15 -2.15
CA GLY A 71 8.83 16.03 -1.12
C GLY A 71 10.07 16.80 -1.58
N SER A 72 11.18 16.62 -0.88
CA SER A 72 12.45 17.29 -1.18
C SER A 72 13.19 16.69 -2.38
N GLU A 73 12.95 15.43 -2.70
CA GLU A 73 13.54 14.70 -3.80
C GLU A 73 12.43 14.14 -4.70
N SER A 74 12.68 14.08 -6.00
CA SER A 74 11.74 13.55 -6.99
C SER A 74 12.44 12.58 -7.94
N PRO A 75 11.70 11.76 -8.68
CA PRO A 75 12.24 10.90 -9.74
C PRO A 75 13.14 11.64 -10.70
N SER A 76 14.15 10.95 -11.21
CA SER A 76 15.12 11.51 -12.15
C SER A 76 15.53 10.47 -13.19
N SER A 77 16.02 10.94 -14.33
CA SER A 77 16.48 10.08 -15.41
C SER A 77 17.60 9.11 -15.01
N SER A 78 18.33 9.38 -13.93
CA SER A 78 19.37 8.48 -13.40
C SER A 78 18.83 7.21 -12.78
N TYR A 79 17.55 7.19 -12.38
CA TYR A 79 16.92 6.07 -11.67
C TYR A 79 15.58 5.65 -12.28
N GLY A 80 15.20 6.25 -13.40
CA GLY A 80 13.92 6.07 -14.07
C GLY A 80 12.97 7.23 -13.78
N ASP A 81 12.57 7.92 -14.84
CA ASP A 81 11.66 9.07 -14.81
C ASP A 81 10.69 8.93 -15.98
N GLY A 82 9.39 9.02 -15.69
CA GLY A 82 8.29 8.90 -16.65
C GLY A 82 7.14 8.08 -16.14
N ASP A 83 6.01 8.21 -16.82
CA ASP A 83 4.68 7.78 -16.40
C ASP A 83 4.59 6.33 -15.90
N ASN A 84 5.32 5.42 -16.52
CA ASN A 84 5.25 3.99 -16.23
C ASN A 84 6.35 3.49 -15.28
N TYR A 85 7.21 4.36 -14.78
CA TYR A 85 8.17 3.97 -13.75
C TYR A 85 7.52 3.95 -12.37
N PRO A 86 7.96 3.07 -11.46
CA PRO A 86 7.49 3.09 -10.08
C PRO A 86 7.73 4.43 -9.41
N ALA A 87 6.80 4.87 -8.58
CA ALA A 87 6.98 6.01 -7.71
C ALA A 87 8.02 5.70 -6.63
N TYR A 88 9.06 6.51 -6.50
CA TYR A 88 10.10 6.38 -5.49
C TYR A 88 10.44 7.75 -4.88
N TYR A 89 11.23 7.82 -3.83
CA TYR A 89 11.35 8.96 -2.92
C TYR A 89 10.04 9.29 -2.21
N VAL A 90 9.26 8.25 -1.93
CA VAL A 90 7.98 8.29 -1.22
C VAL A 90 8.18 7.63 0.14
N ASN A 91 7.92 8.33 1.21
CA ASN A 91 7.96 7.78 2.55
C ASN A 91 6.60 7.17 2.94
N TRP A 92 6.52 6.54 4.12
CA TRP A 92 5.29 5.92 4.60
C TRP A 92 4.11 6.89 4.74
N TYR A 93 4.36 8.13 5.17
CA TYR A 93 3.31 9.15 5.29
C TYR A 93 2.76 9.55 3.91
N ASP A 94 3.64 9.66 2.91
CA ASP A 94 3.26 9.95 1.53
C ASP A 94 2.37 8.84 0.95
N ALA A 95 2.71 7.58 1.23
CA ALA A 95 1.91 6.43 0.79
C ALA A 95 0.51 6.43 1.40
N ILE A 96 0.37 6.82 2.67
CA ILE A 96 -0.92 6.96 3.35
C ILE A 96 -1.74 8.11 2.77
N VAL A 97 -1.10 9.25 2.49
CA VAL A 97 -1.74 10.39 1.82
C VAL A 97 -2.29 9.95 0.46
N TYR A 98 -1.48 9.25 -0.33
CA TYR A 98 -1.90 8.72 -1.63
C TYR A 98 -3.12 7.80 -1.51
N CYS A 99 -3.09 6.83 -0.60
CA CYS A 99 -4.20 5.90 -0.39
C CYS A 99 -5.51 6.63 -0.09
N ASN A 100 -5.48 7.59 0.84
CA ASN A 100 -6.70 8.31 1.22
C ASN A 100 -7.17 9.27 0.13
N LEU A 101 -6.28 10.01 -0.54
CA LEU A 101 -6.67 10.92 -1.61
C LEU A 101 -7.25 10.17 -2.80
N ARG A 102 -6.67 9.04 -3.18
CA ARG A 102 -7.21 8.18 -4.21
C ARG A 102 -8.59 7.64 -3.81
N SER A 103 -8.75 7.18 -2.57
CA SER A 103 -10.05 6.71 -2.06
C SER A 103 -11.12 7.80 -2.18
N ILE A 104 -10.82 9.02 -1.73
CA ILE A 104 -11.75 10.15 -1.81
C ILE A 104 -12.12 10.46 -3.26
N ALA A 105 -11.13 10.46 -4.17
CA ALA A 105 -11.36 10.77 -5.58
C ALA A 105 -12.20 9.71 -6.31
N GLU A 106 -12.22 8.49 -5.80
CA GLU A 106 -12.97 7.36 -6.34
C GLU A 106 -14.25 7.05 -5.52
N ASP A 107 -14.69 7.98 -4.66
CA ASP A 107 -15.88 7.86 -3.81
C ASP A 107 -15.86 6.64 -2.86
N LEU A 108 -14.67 6.21 -2.45
CA LEU A 108 -14.47 5.14 -1.46
C LEU A 108 -14.24 5.74 -0.06
N THR A 109 -14.48 4.94 0.97
CA THR A 109 -14.22 5.32 2.36
C THR A 109 -12.72 5.24 2.66
N PRO A 110 -12.02 6.35 2.96
CA PRO A 110 -10.60 6.30 3.26
C PRO A 110 -10.28 5.47 4.51
N ALA A 111 -9.22 4.68 4.45
CA ALA A 111 -8.86 3.75 5.51
C ALA A 111 -8.12 4.40 6.68
N TYR A 112 -7.36 5.48 6.44
CA TYR A 112 -6.53 6.10 7.48
C TYR A 112 -7.15 7.37 8.03
N LYS A 113 -6.97 7.63 9.35
CA LYS A 113 -7.44 8.85 9.99
C LYS A 113 -6.49 9.35 11.07
N ILE A 114 -6.41 10.68 11.20
CA ILE A 114 -5.79 11.37 12.33
C ILE A 114 -6.92 11.99 13.15
N GLY A 115 -7.11 11.48 14.37
CA GLY A 115 -8.32 11.75 15.12
C GLY A 115 -9.55 11.17 14.39
N GLU A 116 -10.50 12.02 14.02
CA GLU A 116 -11.67 11.62 13.23
C GLU A 116 -11.61 12.10 11.77
N GLU A 117 -10.52 12.80 11.38
CA GLU A 117 -10.38 13.33 10.02
C GLU A 117 -9.71 12.31 9.09
N THR A 118 -10.34 12.02 7.97
CA THR A 118 -9.86 11.12 6.93
C THR A 118 -9.33 11.84 5.70
N ASP A 119 -9.61 13.13 5.53
CA ASP A 119 -9.11 13.92 4.40
C ASP A 119 -7.69 14.43 4.70
N PRO A 120 -6.66 13.92 4.01
CA PRO A 120 -5.28 14.35 4.24
C PRO A 120 -5.05 15.84 4.06
N ALA A 121 -5.82 16.50 3.19
CA ALA A 121 -5.71 17.95 2.98
C ALA A 121 -5.98 18.78 4.26
N LYS A 122 -6.63 18.16 5.25
CA LYS A 122 -6.96 18.79 6.55
C LYS A 122 -6.04 18.34 7.69
N TRP A 123 -5.13 17.40 7.44
CA TRP A 123 -4.25 16.91 8.49
C TRP A 123 -3.17 17.92 8.84
N SER A 124 -2.93 18.12 10.13
CA SER A 124 -1.85 18.99 10.59
C SER A 124 -0.50 18.44 10.13
N GLY A 125 0.33 19.26 9.51
CA GLY A 125 1.64 18.87 8.99
C GLY A 125 1.62 18.36 7.54
N ILE A 126 0.45 18.32 6.88
CA ILE A 126 0.39 18.08 5.43
C ILE A 126 1.12 19.20 4.67
N VAL A 127 1.79 18.85 3.60
CA VAL A 127 2.54 19.76 2.73
C VAL A 127 1.92 19.75 1.34
N GLY A 128 1.68 20.94 0.78
CA GLY A 128 1.10 21.10 -0.57
C GLY A 128 -0.30 21.68 -0.56
N ASP A 129 -0.94 21.60 -1.70
CA ASP A 129 -2.27 22.11 -1.97
C ASP A 129 -2.95 21.33 -3.10
N SER A 130 -4.23 21.62 -3.33
CA SER A 130 -5.03 20.91 -4.34
C SER A 130 -4.60 21.17 -5.79
N ALA A 131 -3.80 22.20 -6.06
CA ALA A 131 -3.33 22.49 -7.41
C ALA A 131 -2.02 21.77 -7.75
N ASN A 132 -1.20 21.51 -6.74
CA ASN A 132 0.14 20.95 -6.90
C ASN A 132 0.29 19.54 -6.30
N GLY A 133 -0.76 19.02 -5.70
CA GLY A 133 -0.73 17.75 -4.95
C GLY A 133 -0.22 17.92 -3.52
N TYR A 134 -0.31 16.84 -2.77
CA TYR A 134 0.03 16.78 -1.35
C TYR A 134 1.15 15.77 -1.08
N CYS A 135 1.90 15.98 -0.01
CA CYS A 135 2.79 14.97 0.57
C CYS A 135 2.76 15.06 2.10
N GLY A 136 3.15 13.99 2.75
CA GLY A 136 3.27 13.94 4.20
C GLY A 136 4.49 14.67 4.73
N PRO A 137 4.72 14.67 6.06
CA PRO A 137 5.93 15.18 6.66
C PRO A 137 7.18 14.43 6.18
N SER A 138 8.29 15.15 5.99
CA SER A 138 9.60 14.54 5.65
C SER A 138 10.26 13.86 6.85
N ASP A 139 9.95 14.33 8.06
CA ASP A 139 10.58 13.88 9.29
C ASP A 139 9.59 13.12 10.18
N ASN A 140 10.13 12.36 11.14
CA ASN A 140 9.34 11.64 12.12
C ASN A 140 8.33 12.54 12.83
N ASN A 141 7.05 12.22 12.75
CA ASN A 141 5.96 13.02 13.26
C ASN A 141 5.07 12.19 14.20
N SER A 142 5.06 12.55 15.48
CA SER A 142 4.33 11.80 16.51
C SER A 142 2.81 11.77 16.30
N THR A 143 2.22 12.81 15.73
CA THR A 143 0.79 12.87 15.41
C THR A 143 0.46 11.88 14.28
N TRP A 144 1.29 11.84 13.25
CA TRP A 144 1.12 10.91 12.14
C TRP A 144 1.43 9.47 12.53
N ASN A 145 2.40 9.25 13.42
CA ASN A 145 2.68 7.90 13.96
C ASN A 145 1.52 7.34 14.80
N ALA A 146 0.65 8.20 15.31
CA ALA A 146 -0.52 7.83 16.10
C ALA A 146 -1.81 7.73 15.27
N LEU A 147 -1.73 7.84 13.92
CA LEU A 147 -2.89 7.66 13.07
C LEU A 147 -3.51 6.28 13.29
N THR A 148 -4.80 6.20 13.04
CA THR A 148 -5.53 4.93 13.13
C THR A 148 -5.97 4.47 11.76
N TYR A 149 -6.21 3.17 11.66
CA TYR A 149 -6.61 2.49 10.44
C TYR A 149 -7.96 1.79 10.66
N ASP A 150 -8.90 2.05 9.78
CA ASP A 150 -10.19 1.38 9.75
C ASP A 150 -10.12 0.20 8.76
N LYS A 151 -10.11 -1.01 9.30
CA LYS A 151 -10.04 -2.23 8.50
C LYS A 151 -11.32 -2.57 7.73
N GLU A 152 -12.45 -1.96 8.10
CA GLU A 152 -13.75 -2.14 7.44
C GLU A 152 -13.97 -1.12 6.30
N ALA A 153 -13.08 -0.11 6.17
CA ALA A 153 -13.14 0.84 5.07
C ALA A 153 -12.90 0.12 3.72
N ASP A 154 -13.63 0.55 2.70
CA ASP A 154 -13.50 0.01 1.34
C ASP A 154 -12.51 0.78 0.46
N GLY A 155 -11.82 1.77 1.03
CA GLY A 155 -10.79 2.54 0.35
C GLY A 155 -9.42 1.85 0.28
N TYR A 156 -8.53 2.51 -0.44
CA TYR A 156 -7.16 2.05 -0.65
C TYR A 156 -6.34 2.10 0.64
N ARG A 157 -5.48 1.11 0.80
CA ARG A 157 -4.55 1.01 1.93
C ARG A 157 -3.28 0.24 1.57
N LEU A 158 -2.27 0.39 2.36
CA LEU A 158 -1.10 -0.49 2.31
C LEU A 158 -1.49 -1.89 2.84
N PRO A 159 -0.95 -2.95 2.27
CA PRO A 159 -1.10 -4.28 2.86
C PRO A 159 -0.37 -4.35 4.19
N THR A 160 -0.87 -5.17 5.10
CA THR A 160 -0.12 -5.58 6.27
C THR A 160 1.05 -6.47 5.86
N GLU A 161 2.03 -6.68 6.75
CA GLU A 161 3.16 -7.57 6.48
C GLU A 161 2.69 -9.00 6.13
N ALA A 162 1.66 -9.49 6.80
CA ALA A 162 1.10 -10.82 6.53
C ALA A 162 0.40 -10.91 5.17
N GLU A 163 -0.36 -9.89 4.80
CA GLU A 163 -0.99 -9.80 3.48
C GLU A 163 0.08 -9.70 2.38
N TRP A 164 1.11 -8.86 2.61
CA TRP A 164 2.20 -8.70 1.66
C TRP A 164 2.95 -10.02 1.41
N GLU A 165 3.31 -10.75 2.46
CA GLU A 165 3.98 -12.04 2.33
C GLU A 165 3.08 -13.08 1.64
N TYR A 166 1.78 -13.10 1.97
CA TYR A 166 0.80 -13.98 1.30
C TYR A 166 0.70 -13.70 -0.19
N ILE A 167 0.64 -12.42 -0.57
CA ILE A 167 0.61 -11.98 -1.97
C ILE A 167 1.91 -12.36 -2.68
N ALA A 168 3.07 -12.10 -2.06
CA ALA A 168 4.38 -12.42 -2.61
C ALA A 168 4.58 -13.94 -2.82
N ARG A 169 3.83 -14.78 -2.09
CA ARG A 169 3.77 -16.23 -2.24
C ARG A 169 2.64 -16.70 -3.14
N GLU A 170 2.16 -15.86 -4.04
CA GLU A 170 1.10 -16.21 -5.00
C GLU A 170 -0.13 -16.82 -4.29
N ALA A 171 -0.62 -16.16 -3.25
CA ALA A 171 -1.71 -16.62 -2.39
C ALA A 171 -1.48 -18.04 -1.80
N GLY A 172 -0.24 -18.31 -1.40
CA GLY A 172 0.13 -19.57 -0.75
C GLY A 172 0.40 -20.73 -1.70
N THR A 173 0.62 -20.47 -2.99
CA THR A 173 0.95 -21.50 -3.97
C THR A 173 2.45 -21.59 -4.27
N SER A 174 3.21 -20.52 -4.02
CA SER A 174 4.64 -20.44 -4.31
C SER A 174 5.51 -20.76 -3.09
N THR A 175 6.52 -21.60 -3.29
CA THR A 175 7.55 -21.92 -2.31
C THR A 175 8.93 -21.37 -2.68
N THR A 176 8.99 -20.51 -3.69
CA THR A 176 10.23 -19.91 -4.18
C THR A 176 10.91 -19.03 -3.12
N THR A 177 12.22 -18.89 -3.21
CA THR A 177 13.03 -18.09 -2.28
C THR A 177 12.67 -16.62 -2.35
N TYR A 178 12.42 -16.13 -3.55
CA TYR A 178 11.97 -14.76 -3.84
C TYR A 178 10.56 -14.80 -4.42
N SER A 179 9.89 -13.66 -4.50
CA SER A 179 8.59 -13.58 -5.16
C SER A 179 8.71 -14.01 -6.63
N GLY A 180 8.11 -15.14 -6.96
CA GLY A 180 8.07 -15.69 -8.32
C GLY A 180 9.37 -16.36 -8.82
N SER A 181 10.47 -16.41 -8.03
CA SER A 181 11.75 -16.99 -8.48
C SER A 181 12.60 -17.57 -7.35
N ASP A 182 13.43 -18.54 -7.65
CA ASP A 182 14.50 -19.04 -6.76
C ASP A 182 15.85 -18.34 -7.01
N THR A 183 15.94 -17.49 -8.01
CA THR A 183 17.16 -16.75 -8.37
C THR A 183 16.89 -15.25 -8.42
N ILE A 184 17.91 -14.46 -8.07
CA ILE A 184 17.92 -13.01 -8.30
C ILE A 184 18.56 -12.78 -9.67
N ASP A 185 17.86 -12.10 -10.57
CA ASP A 185 18.37 -11.64 -11.86
C ASP A 185 19.11 -10.30 -11.70
#